data_38608f6f7e5e168d2601a12db0eb1b1c
#
_entry.id   38608f6f7e5e168d2601a12db0eb1b1c
#
_cell.length_a   1.000
_cell.length_b   1.000
_cell.length_c   1.000
_cell.angle_alpha   90.00
_cell.angle_beta   90.00
_cell.angle_gamma   90.00
#
_symmetry.space_group_name_H-M   'P 1'
#
loop_
_entity.id
_entity.type
_entity.pdbx_description
1 polymer ?
#
loop_
_entity_poly.entity_id
_entity_poly.type
_entity_poly.pdbx_seq_one_letter_code
_entity_poly.pdbx_strand_id
1 'polypeptide(L)'
;MFDFDIIKSNTLLGESGFYLNKTNEIVFLDLLKPSIMFYSIESRILTKEKLSLPKPLGNIYPLENGKFIISCFKGLYIYDRSKNSLKHYLDLRQKNELKDISYNDGTISRNKLWIGLCHIKETQDLGYFGYLQNKNFIEIDRGFKVSNGPAINEKLNKLYFSDSFNSSIYEYNLKTLKKKNIVKFKKNQGFPDGIALDNKNGLWVAHWAGGQVSRINLKTYKIDHQIKLPALNITSVTFVGKKLSHLFITSAKLETSKIQLEQYKHSGSSFIIKTGFSGLQIPYSSLKL
;
A
#
# COMPACT_ATOMS: atom_id res chain seq x y z
N MET A 1 19.74 15.99 -8.28
CA MET A 1 18.38 15.66 -8.77
C MET A 1 18.30 14.14 -8.72
N PHE A 2 17.29 13.56 -8.09
CA PHE A 2 17.13 12.10 -8.13
C PHE A 2 16.75 11.69 -9.56
N ASP A 3 17.47 10.69 -10.10
CA ASP A 3 17.14 10.06 -11.37
C ASP A 3 16.10 8.96 -11.09
N PHE A 4 14.95 9.01 -11.78
CA PHE A 4 13.88 8.03 -11.60
C PHE A 4 13.34 7.56 -12.94
N ASP A 5 13.13 6.26 -13.05
CA ASP A 5 12.41 5.65 -14.17
C ASP A 5 10.91 5.91 -14.01
N ILE A 6 10.26 6.44 -15.05
CA ILE A 6 8.82 6.71 -15.06
C ILE A 6 8.10 5.58 -15.79
N ILE A 7 7.17 4.94 -15.12
CA ILE A 7 6.27 3.94 -15.69
C ILE A 7 4.92 4.60 -15.95
N LYS A 8 4.54 4.76 -17.23
CA LYS A 8 3.28 5.38 -17.63
C LYS A 8 2.09 4.45 -17.37
N SER A 9 1.80 4.19 -16.09
CA SER A 9 0.72 3.29 -15.66
C SER A 9 -0.69 3.84 -15.92
N ASN A 10 -0.82 5.16 -16.01
CA ASN A 10 -2.08 5.86 -16.29
C ASN A 10 -3.23 5.45 -15.37
N THR A 11 -2.93 5.36 -14.08
CA THR A 11 -3.90 4.98 -13.04
C THR A 11 -4.75 6.16 -12.61
N LEU A 12 -6.01 5.89 -12.28
CA LEU A 12 -6.86 6.86 -11.58
C LEU A 12 -6.47 6.90 -10.09
N LEU A 13 -6.30 5.71 -9.48
CA LEU A 13 -5.80 5.54 -8.13
C LEU A 13 -4.84 4.33 -8.13
N GLY A 14 -3.56 4.58 -8.45
CA GLY A 14 -2.52 3.56 -8.42
C GLY A 14 -2.12 3.25 -6.99
N GLU A 15 -2.06 1.95 -6.59
CA GLU A 15 -1.87 1.54 -5.21
C GLU A 15 -1.26 0.13 -5.09
N SER A 16 -0.93 -0.25 -3.83
CA SER A 16 -0.68 -1.64 -3.41
C SER A 16 0.46 -2.31 -4.15
N GLY A 17 1.60 -1.62 -4.28
CA GLY A 17 2.78 -2.17 -4.94
C GLY A 17 3.39 -3.35 -4.17
N PHE A 18 3.70 -4.45 -4.87
CA PHE A 18 4.40 -5.59 -4.33
C PHE A 18 5.46 -6.12 -5.30
N TYR A 19 6.63 -6.51 -4.79
CA TYR A 19 7.70 -7.07 -5.60
C TYR A 19 7.64 -8.60 -5.62
N LEU A 20 7.44 -9.15 -6.82
CA LEU A 20 7.41 -10.58 -7.08
C LEU A 20 8.85 -11.06 -7.36
N ASN A 21 9.57 -11.47 -6.33
CA ASN A 21 10.98 -11.85 -6.43
C ASN A 21 11.23 -13.11 -7.30
N LYS A 22 10.25 -14.01 -7.41
CA LYS A 22 10.33 -15.22 -8.23
C LYS A 22 10.36 -14.92 -9.73
N THR A 23 9.64 -13.88 -10.17
CA THR A 23 9.53 -13.49 -11.59
C THR A 23 10.24 -12.19 -11.92
N ASN A 24 10.80 -11.50 -10.92
CA ASN A 24 11.41 -10.18 -11.05
C ASN A 24 10.44 -9.13 -11.61
N GLU A 25 9.18 -9.21 -11.20
CA GLU A 25 8.10 -8.29 -11.58
C GLU A 25 7.64 -7.44 -10.40
N ILE A 26 7.05 -6.31 -10.70
CA ILE A 26 6.28 -5.50 -9.75
C ILE A 26 4.81 -5.67 -10.09
N VAL A 27 3.98 -6.02 -9.10
CA VAL A 27 2.53 -6.05 -9.25
C VAL A 27 1.92 -4.89 -8.45
N PHE A 28 0.90 -4.23 -9.00
CA PHE A 28 0.16 -3.14 -8.35
C PHE A 28 -1.23 -3.00 -8.96
N LEU A 29 -2.09 -2.17 -8.35
CA LEU A 29 -3.51 -2.04 -8.70
C LEU A 29 -3.86 -0.62 -9.17
N ASP A 30 -4.93 -0.49 -9.96
CA ASP A 30 -5.74 0.73 -10.05
C ASP A 30 -7.06 0.46 -9.29
N LEU A 31 -7.23 1.09 -8.14
CA LEU A 31 -8.34 0.77 -7.24
C LEU A 31 -9.70 1.22 -7.77
N LEU A 32 -9.75 2.30 -8.55
CA LEU A 32 -10.99 2.89 -9.06
C LEU A 32 -11.31 2.53 -10.52
N LYS A 33 -10.31 2.06 -11.27
CA LYS A 33 -10.47 1.38 -12.56
C LYS A 33 -10.00 -0.06 -12.41
N PRO A 34 -10.79 -0.92 -11.73
CA PRO A 34 -10.33 -2.23 -11.26
C PRO A 34 -9.46 -2.95 -12.26
N SER A 35 -8.16 -2.93 -12.02
CA SER A 35 -7.17 -3.57 -12.87
C SER A 35 -5.91 -3.92 -12.07
N ILE A 36 -5.28 -5.01 -12.46
CA ILE A 36 -3.99 -5.44 -11.96
C ILE A 36 -2.94 -5.17 -13.03
N MET A 37 -1.80 -4.68 -12.62
CA MET A 37 -0.68 -4.35 -13.48
C MET A 37 0.55 -5.14 -13.06
N PHE A 38 1.29 -5.65 -14.04
CA PHE A 38 2.56 -6.33 -13.86
C PHE A 38 3.62 -5.60 -14.66
N TYR A 39 4.67 -5.15 -13.99
CA TYR A 39 5.81 -4.51 -14.62
C TYR A 39 7.05 -5.41 -14.50
N SER A 40 7.56 -5.88 -15.63
CA SER A 40 8.83 -6.60 -15.68
C SER A 40 9.98 -5.62 -15.55
N ILE A 41 10.81 -5.80 -14.51
CA ILE A 41 11.99 -4.95 -14.28
C ILE A 41 13.03 -5.16 -15.38
N GLU A 42 13.15 -6.36 -15.89
CA GLU A 42 14.14 -6.74 -16.91
C GLU A 42 13.77 -6.20 -18.30
N SER A 43 12.56 -6.49 -18.78
CA SER A 43 12.10 -6.06 -20.10
C SER A 43 11.55 -4.64 -20.14
N ARG A 44 11.28 -4.03 -18.98
CA ARG A 44 10.61 -2.72 -18.82
C ARG A 44 9.21 -2.67 -19.45
N ILE A 45 8.56 -3.82 -19.57
CA ILE A 45 7.21 -3.94 -20.12
C ILE A 45 6.19 -3.91 -19.00
N LEU A 46 5.17 -3.05 -19.16
CA LEU A 46 3.99 -3.00 -18.32
C LEU A 46 2.83 -3.71 -19.02
N THR A 47 2.28 -4.72 -18.37
CA THR A 47 1.01 -5.34 -18.76
C THR A 47 -0.09 -4.92 -17.81
N LYS A 48 -1.31 -4.74 -18.34
CA LYS A 48 -2.50 -4.35 -17.57
C LYS A 48 -3.64 -5.29 -17.88
N GLU A 49 -4.23 -5.87 -16.85
CA GLU A 49 -5.35 -6.78 -16.93
C GLU A 49 -6.54 -6.19 -16.17
N LYS A 50 -7.70 -6.09 -16.84
CA LYS A 50 -8.93 -5.59 -16.23
C LYS A 50 -9.51 -6.66 -15.31
N LEU A 51 -9.93 -6.27 -14.12
CA LEU A 51 -10.57 -7.15 -13.16
C LEU A 51 -12.08 -6.91 -13.12
N SER A 52 -12.86 -7.99 -13.24
CA SER A 52 -14.32 -7.95 -13.06
C SER A 52 -14.69 -7.94 -11.59
N LEU A 53 -14.19 -6.98 -10.85
CA LEU A 53 -14.42 -6.76 -9.43
C LEU A 53 -15.10 -5.41 -9.17
N PRO A 54 -15.93 -5.29 -8.14
CA PRO A 54 -16.51 -4.01 -7.75
C PRO A 54 -15.44 -3.09 -7.17
N LYS A 55 -15.54 -1.82 -7.52
CA LYS A 55 -14.68 -0.77 -6.96
C LYS A 55 -15.23 -0.21 -5.64
N PRO A 56 -14.37 0.34 -4.78
CA PRO A 56 -12.92 0.33 -4.94
C PRO A 56 -12.32 -1.07 -4.71
N LEU A 57 -11.14 -1.32 -5.31
CA LEU A 57 -10.27 -2.35 -4.80
C LEU A 57 -9.62 -1.83 -3.51
N GLY A 58 -9.05 -2.72 -2.71
CA GLY A 58 -8.23 -2.34 -1.55
C GLY A 58 -6.76 -2.68 -1.78
N ASN A 59 -6.37 -3.93 -1.54
CA ASN A 59 -4.97 -4.36 -1.62
C ASN A 59 -4.80 -5.70 -2.35
N ILE A 60 -3.55 -6.02 -2.68
CA ILE A 60 -3.16 -7.29 -3.28
C ILE A 60 -2.18 -8.05 -2.37
N TYR A 61 -2.41 -9.35 -2.22
CA TYR A 61 -1.61 -10.23 -1.38
C TYR A 61 -1.15 -11.43 -2.21
N PRO A 62 0.12 -11.46 -2.67
CA PRO A 62 0.68 -12.60 -3.38
C PRO A 62 0.75 -13.85 -2.52
N LEU A 63 0.40 -14.99 -3.09
CA LEU A 63 0.44 -16.30 -2.47
C LEU A 63 1.63 -17.13 -2.98
N GLU A 64 2.12 -18.06 -2.17
CA GLU A 64 3.24 -18.94 -2.53
C GLU A 64 2.97 -19.77 -3.78
N ASN A 65 1.72 -20.13 -4.05
CA ASN A 65 1.27 -20.91 -5.20
C ASN A 65 1.12 -20.08 -6.51
N GLY A 66 1.56 -18.82 -6.52
CA GLY A 66 1.51 -17.94 -7.69
C GLY A 66 0.14 -17.25 -7.93
N LYS A 67 -0.85 -17.48 -7.07
CA LYS A 67 -2.12 -16.75 -7.09
C LYS A 67 -2.03 -15.50 -6.23
N PHE A 68 -3.11 -14.71 -6.25
CA PHE A 68 -3.23 -13.49 -5.46
C PHE A 68 -4.55 -13.47 -4.71
N ILE A 69 -4.56 -12.94 -3.51
CA ILE A 69 -5.79 -12.44 -2.90
C ILE A 69 -5.87 -10.95 -3.23
N ILE A 70 -7.02 -10.53 -3.72
CA ILE A 70 -7.34 -9.12 -3.99
C ILE A 70 -8.53 -8.76 -3.13
N SER A 71 -8.41 -7.72 -2.33
CA SER A 71 -9.54 -7.15 -1.60
C SER A 71 -10.27 -6.12 -2.47
N CYS A 72 -11.58 -6.07 -2.33
CA CYS A 72 -12.42 -5.08 -2.99
C CYS A 72 -13.65 -4.78 -2.12
N PHE A 73 -14.49 -3.85 -2.55
CA PHE A 73 -15.69 -3.46 -1.79
C PHE A 73 -16.59 -4.64 -1.38
N LYS A 74 -16.58 -5.75 -2.10
CA LYS A 74 -17.42 -6.95 -1.78
C LYS A 74 -16.64 -8.09 -1.12
N GLY A 75 -15.45 -7.87 -0.62
CA GLY A 75 -14.68 -8.90 0.09
C GLY A 75 -13.35 -9.23 -0.55
N LEU A 76 -12.83 -10.37 -0.18
CA LEU A 76 -11.58 -10.94 -0.67
C LEU A 76 -11.86 -11.92 -1.81
N TYR A 77 -11.07 -11.82 -2.88
CA TYR A 77 -11.16 -12.68 -4.06
C TYR A 77 -9.81 -13.30 -4.36
N ILE A 78 -9.82 -14.56 -4.79
CA ILE A 78 -8.63 -15.24 -5.31
C ILE A 78 -8.57 -14.96 -6.81
N TYR A 79 -7.46 -14.38 -7.24
CA TYR A 79 -7.12 -14.19 -8.64
C TYR A 79 -6.06 -15.19 -9.07
N ASP A 80 -6.34 -15.95 -10.10
CA ASP A 80 -5.41 -16.89 -10.76
C ASP A 80 -5.00 -16.31 -12.12
N ARG A 81 -3.77 -15.76 -12.18
CA ARG A 81 -3.24 -15.12 -13.40
C ARG A 81 -3.17 -16.11 -14.57
N SER A 82 -2.80 -17.37 -14.31
CA SER A 82 -2.64 -18.37 -15.38
C SER A 82 -3.95 -18.72 -16.07
N LYS A 83 -5.07 -18.57 -15.37
CA LYS A 83 -6.41 -18.88 -15.87
C LYS A 83 -7.25 -17.62 -16.15
N ASN A 84 -6.70 -16.44 -15.85
CA ASN A 84 -7.42 -15.17 -15.83
C ASN A 84 -8.80 -15.31 -15.13
N SER A 85 -8.81 -15.92 -13.95
CA SER A 85 -10.05 -16.24 -13.24
C SER A 85 -10.09 -15.64 -11.84
N LEU A 86 -11.29 -15.26 -11.40
CA LEU A 86 -11.59 -14.69 -10.10
C LEU A 86 -12.58 -15.60 -9.35
N LYS A 87 -12.30 -15.86 -8.09
CA LYS A 87 -13.19 -16.62 -7.19
C LYS A 87 -13.36 -15.88 -5.88
N HIS A 88 -14.60 -15.63 -5.45
CA HIS A 88 -14.87 -15.10 -4.12
C HIS A 88 -14.26 -16.02 -3.05
N TYR A 89 -13.60 -15.45 -2.07
CA TYR A 89 -12.96 -16.20 -0.99
C TYR A 89 -13.65 -15.97 0.35
N LEU A 90 -13.76 -14.71 0.79
CA LEU A 90 -14.28 -14.36 2.11
C LEU A 90 -14.65 -12.88 2.18
N ASP A 91 -15.66 -12.53 2.97
CA ASP A 91 -15.93 -11.16 3.40
C ASP A 91 -15.71 -11.06 4.91
N LEU A 92 -14.88 -10.12 5.33
CA LEU A 92 -14.48 -9.92 6.73
C LEU A 92 -15.38 -8.91 7.45
N ARG A 93 -16.18 -8.16 6.69
CA ARG A 93 -17.07 -7.13 7.25
C ARG A 93 -18.26 -7.78 7.93
N GLN A 94 -18.72 -7.17 9.02
CA GLN A 94 -19.95 -7.58 9.66
C GLN A 94 -21.17 -7.21 8.80
N LYS A 95 -22.29 -7.90 8.99
CA LYS A 95 -23.49 -7.70 8.17
C LYS A 95 -24.02 -6.26 8.16
N ASN A 96 -23.89 -5.54 9.28
CA ASN A 96 -24.26 -4.13 9.41
C ASN A 96 -23.24 -3.15 8.78
N GLU A 97 -22.03 -3.60 8.45
CA GLU A 97 -20.96 -2.77 7.88
C GLU A 97 -20.89 -2.81 6.36
N LEU A 98 -21.59 -3.75 5.72
CA LEU A 98 -21.46 -4.05 4.27
C LEU A 98 -21.71 -2.85 3.35
N LYS A 99 -22.42 -1.83 3.79
CA LYS A 99 -22.76 -0.64 3.00
C LYS A 99 -21.74 0.49 3.17
N ASP A 100 -21.10 0.56 4.33
CA ASP A 100 -20.37 1.74 4.76
C ASP A 100 -18.85 1.50 4.85
N ILE A 101 -18.44 0.25 4.98
CA ILE A 101 -17.03 -0.13 5.13
C ILE A 101 -16.49 -0.75 3.85
N SER A 102 -15.29 -0.32 3.46
CA SER A 102 -14.51 -0.86 2.35
C SER A 102 -13.15 -1.32 2.81
N TYR A 103 -12.58 -2.28 2.09
CA TYR A 103 -11.18 -2.67 2.25
C TYR A 103 -10.26 -1.56 1.77
N ASN A 104 -9.17 -1.38 2.46
CA ASN A 104 -8.12 -0.45 2.12
C ASN A 104 -6.75 -1.16 2.12
N ASP A 105 -5.69 -0.48 2.45
CA ASP A 105 -4.32 -0.98 2.39
C ASP A 105 -4.04 -2.15 3.35
N GLY A 106 -2.92 -2.82 3.13
CA GLY A 106 -2.54 -3.97 3.94
C GLY A 106 -1.16 -4.54 3.59
N THR A 107 -0.76 -5.59 4.31
CA THR A 107 0.52 -6.26 4.08
C THR A 107 0.47 -7.73 4.50
N ILE A 108 1.55 -8.47 4.26
CA ILE A 108 1.72 -9.86 4.69
C ILE A 108 2.85 -9.93 5.71
N SER A 109 2.60 -10.60 6.83
CA SER A 109 3.63 -10.90 7.82
C SER A 109 3.24 -12.13 8.63
N ARG A 110 4.18 -13.05 8.86
CA ARG A 110 3.99 -14.27 9.67
C ARG A 110 2.74 -15.06 9.27
N ASN A 111 2.55 -15.27 7.97
CA ASN A 111 1.38 -15.95 7.40
C ASN A 111 0.02 -15.32 7.75
N LYS A 112 0.01 -14.06 8.13
CA LYS A 112 -1.19 -13.28 8.37
C LYS A 112 -1.35 -12.26 7.25
N LEU A 113 -2.57 -12.11 6.76
CA LEU A 113 -2.92 -10.97 5.93
C LEU A 113 -3.36 -9.84 6.86
N TRP A 114 -2.57 -8.80 6.92
CA TRP A 114 -2.93 -7.58 7.64
C TRP A 114 -3.76 -6.71 6.71
N ILE A 115 -4.89 -6.25 7.19
CA ILE A 115 -5.92 -5.62 6.36
C ILE A 115 -6.45 -4.41 7.10
N GLY A 116 -6.42 -3.26 6.44
CA GLY A 116 -7.12 -2.06 6.84
C GLY A 116 -8.50 -1.99 6.19
N LEU A 117 -9.46 -1.46 6.93
CA LEU A 117 -10.80 -1.16 6.44
C LEU A 117 -11.12 0.29 6.81
N CYS A 118 -11.87 0.98 5.97
CA CYS A 118 -12.25 2.38 6.18
C CYS A 118 -13.69 2.64 5.75
N HIS A 119 -14.24 3.76 6.19
CA HIS A 119 -15.54 4.22 5.68
C HIS A 119 -15.42 4.52 4.18
N ILE A 120 -16.32 3.99 3.37
CA ILE A 120 -16.23 4.06 1.89
C ILE A 120 -16.17 5.50 1.34
N LYS A 121 -16.74 6.47 2.07
CA LYS A 121 -16.70 7.90 1.72
C LYS A 121 -15.63 8.66 2.51
N GLU A 122 -14.87 7.98 3.35
CA GLU A 122 -13.79 8.55 4.17
C GLU A 122 -14.21 9.74 5.06
N THR A 123 -15.48 9.77 5.45
CA THR A 123 -16.07 10.89 6.21
C THR A 123 -16.29 10.58 7.69
N GLN A 124 -16.26 9.28 8.07
CA GLN A 124 -16.55 8.82 9.43
C GLN A 124 -15.41 7.99 9.99
N ASP A 125 -15.19 8.06 11.31
CA ASP A 125 -14.14 7.32 12.02
C ASP A 125 -14.56 5.86 12.29
N LEU A 126 -15.05 5.17 11.24
CA LEU A 126 -15.52 3.79 11.29
C LEU A 126 -14.46 2.78 10.88
N GLY A 127 -13.31 3.24 10.39
CA GLY A 127 -12.23 2.39 9.95
C GLY A 127 -11.55 1.65 11.09
N TYR A 128 -11.05 0.47 10.78
CA TYR A 128 -10.31 -0.39 11.71
C TYR A 128 -9.27 -1.20 10.94
N PHE A 129 -8.32 -1.77 11.64
CA PHE A 129 -7.38 -2.71 11.04
C PHE A 129 -7.10 -3.90 11.94
N GLY A 130 -6.68 -4.97 11.33
CA GLY A 130 -6.35 -6.20 12.00
C GLY A 130 -5.71 -7.18 11.03
N TYR A 131 -5.81 -8.45 11.35
CA TYR A 131 -5.28 -9.49 10.47
C TYR A 131 -6.21 -10.69 10.34
N LEU A 132 -6.15 -11.32 9.17
CA LEU A 132 -6.81 -12.59 8.91
C LEU A 132 -5.90 -13.75 9.34
N GLN A 133 -6.45 -14.63 10.18
CA GLN A 133 -5.85 -15.89 10.58
C GLN A 133 -6.92 -16.98 10.61
N ASN A 134 -6.71 -18.07 9.86
CA ASN A 134 -7.65 -19.19 9.79
C ASN A 134 -9.10 -18.76 9.48
N LYS A 135 -9.29 -17.87 8.51
CA LYS A 135 -10.56 -17.25 8.12
C LYS A 135 -11.25 -16.39 9.19
N ASN A 136 -10.63 -16.19 10.33
CA ASN A 136 -11.12 -15.29 11.37
C ASN A 136 -10.37 -13.95 11.28
N PHE A 137 -11.09 -12.84 11.29
CA PHE A 137 -10.50 -11.52 11.38
C PHE A 137 -10.29 -11.16 12.85
N ILE A 138 -9.07 -10.81 13.19
CA ILE A 138 -8.68 -10.37 14.54
C ILE A 138 -8.39 -8.88 14.43
N GLU A 139 -9.32 -8.08 14.97
CA GLU A 139 -9.18 -6.63 15.03
C GLU A 139 -8.10 -6.23 16.03
N ILE A 140 -7.29 -5.24 15.68
CA ILE A 140 -6.21 -4.70 16.50
C ILE A 140 -6.54 -3.31 17.01
N ASP A 141 -7.08 -2.44 16.18
CA ASP A 141 -7.46 -1.07 16.55
C ASP A 141 -8.52 -0.52 15.61
N ARG A 142 -9.28 0.47 16.06
CA ARG A 142 -10.35 1.13 15.29
C ARG A 142 -10.45 2.62 15.57
N GLY A 143 -11.35 3.30 14.85
CA GLY A 143 -11.59 4.73 14.98
C GLY A 143 -10.76 5.56 14.00
N PHE A 144 -10.51 5.03 12.81
CA PHE A 144 -9.81 5.72 11.73
C PHE A 144 -10.78 6.13 10.62
N LYS A 145 -10.55 7.28 9.97
CA LYS A 145 -11.26 7.61 8.73
C LYS A 145 -10.68 6.82 7.58
N VAL A 146 -9.35 6.88 7.44
CA VAL A 146 -8.59 6.15 6.42
C VAL A 146 -7.40 5.49 7.09
N SER A 147 -7.39 4.16 7.01
CA SER A 147 -6.34 3.30 7.52
C SER A 147 -5.37 2.94 6.41
N ASN A 148 -4.13 3.44 6.44
CA ASN A 148 -3.10 3.16 5.45
C ASN A 148 -1.84 2.52 6.05
N GLY A 149 -0.97 1.96 5.19
CA GLY A 149 0.01 0.98 5.60
C GLY A 149 -0.69 -0.36 5.83
N PRO A 150 -0.24 -1.29 6.60
CA PRO A 150 0.84 -1.27 7.58
C PRO A 150 2.19 -1.73 7.02
N ALA A 151 3.26 -1.42 7.75
CA ALA A 151 4.57 -2.02 7.54
C ALA A 151 5.04 -2.71 8.83
N ILE A 152 5.57 -3.93 8.71
CA ILE A 152 5.88 -4.76 9.88
C ILE A 152 7.36 -5.14 9.92
N ASN A 153 8.00 -4.85 11.05
CA ASN A 153 9.31 -5.38 11.38
C ASN A 153 9.16 -6.57 12.33
N GLU A 154 9.19 -7.78 11.77
CA GLU A 154 9.00 -9.01 12.52
C GLU A 154 10.09 -9.25 13.58
N LYS A 155 11.34 -8.87 13.27
CA LYS A 155 12.48 -9.03 14.21
C LYS A 155 12.32 -8.17 15.44
N LEU A 156 11.80 -6.97 15.29
CA LEU A 156 11.56 -6.03 16.38
C LEU A 156 10.17 -6.16 17.00
N ASN A 157 9.28 -7.00 16.48
CA ASN A 157 7.88 -7.11 16.85
C ASN A 157 7.16 -5.74 16.81
N LYS A 158 7.39 -4.98 15.76
CA LYS A 158 6.80 -3.66 15.58
C LYS A 158 5.97 -3.61 14.30
N LEU A 159 4.83 -2.95 14.40
CA LEU A 159 3.99 -2.57 13.29
C LEU A 159 3.93 -1.04 13.22
N TYR A 160 4.03 -0.51 12.02
CA TYR A 160 3.85 0.90 11.72
C TYR A 160 2.60 1.07 10.88
N PHE A 161 1.88 2.17 11.12
CA PHE A 161 0.56 2.39 10.54
C PHE A 161 0.33 3.87 10.27
N SER A 162 -0.24 4.19 9.12
CA SER A 162 -0.59 5.55 8.71
C SER A 162 -2.06 5.83 9.03
N ASP A 163 -2.30 6.85 9.86
CA ASP A 163 -3.59 7.48 10.02
C ASP A 163 -3.59 8.75 9.18
N SER A 164 -4.09 8.64 7.95
CA SER A 164 -3.95 9.69 6.94
C SER A 164 -4.63 10.98 7.36
N PHE A 165 -5.87 10.94 7.83
CA PHE A 165 -6.62 12.14 8.22
C PHE A 165 -6.05 12.84 9.46
N ASN A 166 -5.51 12.09 10.41
CA ASN A 166 -4.83 12.67 11.56
C ASN A 166 -3.37 13.05 11.26
N SER A 167 -2.92 12.87 10.01
CA SER A 167 -1.57 13.18 9.53
C SER A 167 -0.49 12.54 10.41
N SER A 168 -0.71 11.31 10.88
CA SER A 168 0.09 10.67 11.91
C SER A 168 0.60 9.30 11.51
N ILE A 169 1.79 8.96 12.00
CA ILE A 169 2.30 7.59 11.99
C ILE A 169 2.30 7.05 13.41
N TYR A 170 1.73 5.87 13.56
CA TYR A 170 1.75 5.12 14.82
C TYR A 170 2.69 3.93 14.74
N GLU A 171 3.35 3.66 15.85
CA GLU A 171 4.11 2.44 16.11
C GLU A 171 3.33 1.59 17.13
N TYR A 172 3.12 0.31 16.82
CA TYR A 172 2.55 -0.68 17.74
C TYR A 172 3.59 -1.72 18.12
N ASN A 173 3.60 -2.09 19.38
CA ASN A 173 4.30 -3.29 19.82
C ASN A 173 3.38 -4.50 19.58
N LEU A 174 3.79 -5.44 18.73
CA LEU A 174 2.97 -6.60 18.36
C LEU A 174 2.76 -7.63 19.50
N LYS A 175 3.50 -7.53 20.59
CA LYS A 175 3.32 -8.40 21.78
C LYS A 175 2.32 -7.81 22.75
N THR A 176 2.38 -6.50 22.99
CA THR A 176 1.60 -5.82 24.03
C THR A 176 0.44 -4.99 23.48
N LEU A 177 0.41 -4.81 22.15
CA LEU A 177 -0.52 -3.93 21.40
C LEU A 177 -0.50 -2.47 21.85
N LYS A 178 0.52 -2.06 22.61
CA LYS A 178 0.70 -0.66 22.98
C LYS A 178 0.99 0.17 21.74
N LYS A 179 0.21 1.26 21.57
CA LYS A 179 0.28 2.23 20.48
C LYS A 179 1.03 3.49 20.91
N LYS A 180 1.88 4.01 20.04
CA LYS A 180 2.60 5.28 20.20
C LYS A 180 2.51 6.08 18.92
N ASN A 181 2.12 7.37 19.00
CA ASN A 181 2.30 8.30 17.89
C ASN A 181 3.79 8.66 17.80
N ILE A 182 4.43 8.40 16.67
CA ILE A 182 5.87 8.64 16.47
C ILE A 182 6.17 9.86 15.60
N VAL A 183 5.25 10.23 14.69
CA VAL A 183 5.37 11.41 13.84
C VAL A 183 3.99 11.97 13.54
N LYS A 184 3.89 13.29 13.57
CA LYS A 184 2.75 14.04 13.06
C LYS A 184 3.23 15.00 11.97
N PHE A 185 2.69 14.87 10.77
CA PHE A 185 3.03 15.70 9.63
C PHE A 185 2.30 17.05 9.66
N LYS A 186 2.94 18.07 9.11
CA LYS A 186 2.32 19.38 8.91
C LYS A 186 1.43 19.34 7.64
N LYS A 187 0.40 20.18 7.60
CA LYS A 187 -0.55 20.25 6.47
C LYS A 187 0.12 20.42 5.10
N ASN A 188 1.20 21.20 5.02
CA ASN A 188 1.95 21.44 3.78
C ASN A 188 2.85 20.27 3.34
N GLN A 189 2.92 19.19 4.11
CA GLN A 189 3.66 17.98 3.76
C GLN A 189 2.78 16.93 3.06
N GLY A 190 1.46 17.14 3.02
CA GLY A 190 0.48 16.15 2.59
C GLY A 190 0.12 15.16 3.70
N PHE A 191 -0.72 14.20 3.36
CA PHE A 191 -1.21 13.17 4.28
C PHE A 191 -0.38 11.89 4.13
N PRO A 192 0.05 11.22 5.22
CA PRO A 192 0.75 9.96 5.13
C PRO A 192 -0.18 8.88 4.54
N ASP A 193 0.35 8.13 3.59
CA ASP A 193 -0.35 7.09 2.85
C ASP A 193 0.43 5.76 2.99
N GLY A 194 0.61 4.97 1.94
CA GLY A 194 1.35 3.73 1.99
C GLY A 194 2.79 3.88 2.48
N ILE A 195 3.29 2.88 3.21
CA ILE A 195 4.58 2.91 3.89
C ILE A 195 5.41 1.65 3.67
N ALA A 196 6.74 1.78 3.72
CA ALA A 196 7.68 0.66 3.61
C ALA A 196 8.88 0.82 4.54
N LEU A 197 9.38 -0.30 5.05
CA LEU A 197 10.56 -0.33 5.93
C LEU A 197 11.84 -0.60 5.16
N ASP A 198 12.93 0.04 5.59
CA ASP A 198 14.28 -0.30 5.14
C ASP A 198 15.11 -1.02 6.21
N ASN A 199 16.25 -1.56 5.79
CA ASN A 199 17.14 -2.33 6.65
C ASN A 199 18.04 -1.48 7.57
N LYS A 200 17.96 -0.12 7.48
CA LYS A 200 18.69 0.83 8.30
C LYS A 200 17.79 1.59 9.27
N ASN A 201 16.72 0.92 9.76
CA ASN A 201 15.71 1.49 10.66
C ASN A 201 15.05 2.77 10.10
N GLY A 202 14.71 2.76 8.83
CA GLY A 202 13.94 3.80 8.19
C GLY A 202 12.54 3.34 7.81
N LEU A 203 11.59 4.25 7.91
CA LEU A 203 10.24 4.10 7.42
C LEU A 203 10.00 5.11 6.30
N TRP A 204 9.78 4.63 5.10
CA TRP A 204 9.43 5.42 3.93
C TRP A 204 7.94 5.63 3.88
N VAL A 205 7.51 6.85 3.62
CA VAL A 205 6.11 7.28 3.67
C VAL A 205 5.77 7.99 2.37
N ALA A 206 4.74 7.52 1.67
CA ALA A 206 4.10 8.25 0.58
C ALA A 206 3.24 9.38 1.14
N HIS A 207 3.13 10.50 0.41
CA HIS A 207 2.35 11.65 0.85
C HIS A 207 1.28 12.02 -0.18
N TRP A 208 0.01 11.69 0.12
CA TRP A 208 -1.13 12.19 -0.61
C TRP A 208 -1.18 13.72 -0.55
N ALA A 209 -1.42 14.38 -1.68
CA ALA A 209 -1.38 15.84 -1.84
C ALA A 209 -0.05 16.50 -1.44
N GLY A 210 1.04 15.72 -1.30
CA GLY A 210 2.35 16.23 -0.87
C GLY A 210 3.40 16.26 -1.98
N GLY A 211 3.20 15.55 -3.08
CA GLY A 211 4.15 15.44 -4.20
C GLY A 211 5.52 14.90 -3.76
N GLN A 212 5.54 14.04 -2.77
CA GLN A 212 6.81 13.57 -2.19
C GLN A 212 6.69 12.21 -1.51
N VAL A 213 7.86 11.62 -1.30
CA VAL A 213 8.11 10.54 -0.34
C VAL A 213 9.09 11.05 0.69
N SER A 214 8.88 10.73 1.97
CA SER A 214 9.83 11.01 3.04
C SER A 214 10.29 9.74 3.73
N ARG A 215 11.49 9.76 4.32
CA ARG A 215 12.02 8.71 5.18
C ARG A 215 12.10 9.21 6.61
N ILE A 216 11.50 8.46 7.52
CA ILE A 216 11.57 8.69 8.96
C ILE A 216 12.63 7.77 9.53
N ASN A 217 13.60 8.32 10.24
CA ASN A 217 14.55 7.55 11.02
C ASN A 217 13.88 7.06 12.31
N LEU A 218 13.67 5.76 12.44
CA LEU A 218 12.94 5.14 13.55
C LEU A 218 13.69 5.13 14.89
N LYS A 219 14.94 5.58 14.94
CA LYS A 219 15.65 5.81 16.20
C LYS A 219 15.39 7.22 16.76
N THR A 220 15.25 8.21 15.89
CA THR A 220 15.09 9.62 16.27
C THR A 220 13.68 10.16 16.05
N TYR A 221 12.85 9.43 15.28
CA TYR A 221 11.53 9.82 14.79
C TYR A 221 11.53 11.13 13.99
N LYS A 222 12.66 11.46 13.35
CA LYS A 222 12.81 12.63 12.49
C LYS A 222 12.87 12.21 11.02
N ILE A 223 12.38 13.09 10.14
CA ILE A 223 12.56 12.94 8.70
C ILE A 223 14.03 13.24 8.38
N ASP A 224 14.73 12.32 7.75
CA ASP A 224 16.13 12.46 7.35
C ASP A 224 16.34 12.46 5.82
N HIS A 225 15.34 11.99 5.03
CA HIS A 225 15.38 12.07 3.56
C HIS A 225 14.00 12.46 3.02
N GLN A 226 14.03 13.21 1.90
CA GLN A 226 12.83 13.57 1.14
C GLN A 226 13.12 13.46 -0.35
N ILE A 227 12.16 12.94 -1.10
CA ILE A 227 12.19 12.80 -2.56
C ILE A 227 10.96 13.51 -3.11
N LYS A 228 11.16 14.59 -3.87
CA LYS A 228 10.07 15.25 -4.58
C LYS A 228 9.81 14.53 -5.90
N LEU A 229 8.53 14.41 -6.25
CA LEU A 229 8.06 13.69 -7.42
C LEU A 229 7.19 14.60 -8.31
N PRO A 230 7.21 14.38 -9.64
CA PRO A 230 6.38 15.16 -10.57
C PRO A 230 4.93 14.62 -10.64
N ALA A 231 4.41 14.18 -9.51
CA ALA A 231 3.03 13.73 -9.28
C ALA A 231 2.56 14.26 -7.93
N LEU A 232 1.31 14.71 -7.82
CA LEU A 232 0.81 15.35 -6.60
C LEU A 232 0.46 14.33 -5.52
N ASN A 233 -0.41 13.37 -5.86
CA ASN A 233 -0.92 12.37 -4.93
C ASN A 233 -0.05 11.13 -5.00
N ILE A 234 0.90 11.02 -4.08
CA ILE A 234 1.76 9.85 -3.93
C ILE A 234 1.09 8.92 -2.95
N THR A 235 0.84 7.68 -3.38
CA THR A 235 -0.10 6.78 -2.73
C THR A 235 0.61 5.64 -1.98
N SER A 236 1.54 4.93 -2.62
CA SER A 236 2.19 3.79 -2.01
C SER A 236 3.68 3.73 -2.35
N VAL A 237 4.44 3.07 -1.48
CA VAL A 237 5.87 2.81 -1.66
C VAL A 237 6.19 1.36 -1.33
N THR A 238 7.04 0.72 -2.14
CA THR A 238 7.57 -0.61 -1.84
C THR A 238 8.97 -0.77 -2.39
N PHE A 239 9.81 -1.56 -1.72
CA PHE A 239 11.15 -1.85 -2.20
C PHE A 239 11.14 -2.99 -3.22
N VAL A 240 11.91 -2.81 -4.30
CA VAL A 240 11.90 -3.72 -5.46
C VAL A 240 13.32 -4.03 -5.96
N GLY A 241 13.39 -5.04 -6.84
CA GLY A 241 14.64 -5.55 -7.41
C GLY A 241 15.30 -6.60 -6.51
N LYS A 242 16.18 -7.43 -7.08
CA LYS A 242 16.81 -8.58 -6.39
C LYS A 242 17.48 -8.24 -5.06
N LYS A 243 18.02 -7.02 -4.92
CA LYS A 243 18.64 -6.51 -3.68
C LYS A 243 17.71 -5.59 -2.87
N LEU A 244 16.45 -5.44 -3.30
CA LEU A 244 15.49 -4.49 -2.72
C LEU A 244 16.07 -3.06 -2.57
N SER A 245 16.91 -2.62 -3.52
CA SER A 245 17.65 -1.36 -3.44
C SER A 245 16.99 -0.21 -4.19
N HIS A 246 15.84 -0.45 -4.79
CA HIS A 246 15.05 0.57 -5.47
C HIS A 246 13.70 0.69 -4.79
N LEU A 247 13.17 1.91 -4.72
CA LEU A 247 11.83 2.19 -4.23
C LEU A 247 10.91 2.31 -5.45
N PHE A 248 9.89 1.48 -5.51
CA PHE A 248 8.76 1.62 -6.42
C PHE A 248 7.71 2.47 -5.74
N ILE A 249 7.16 3.44 -6.47
CA ILE A 249 6.25 4.44 -5.94
C ILE A 249 5.05 4.54 -6.88
N THR A 250 3.84 4.48 -6.33
CA THR A 250 2.60 4.69 -7.08
C THR A 250 2.07 6.11 -6.89
N SER A 251 1.22 6.56 -7.80
CA SER A 251 0.54 7.84 -7.69
C SER A 251 -0.87 7.80 -8.28
N ALA A 252 -1.67 8.83 -7.98
CA ALA A 252 -3.04 8.96 -8.43
C ALA A 252 -3.30 10.25 -9.24
N LYS A 253 -4.28 10.17 -10.15
CA LYS A 253 -4.94 11.33 -10.78
C LYS A 253 -6.19 11.77 -10.03
N LEU A 254 -6.69 10.93 -9.14
CA LEU A 254 -7.86 11.22 -8.33
C LEU A 254 -7.69 12.56 -7.59
N GLU A 255 -8.75 13.36 -7.52
CA GLU A 255 -8.76 14.65 -6.82
C GLU A 255 -7.68 15.64 -7.25
N THR A 256 -7.20 15.53 -8.49
CA THR A 256 -6.22 16.45 -9.06
C THR A 256 -6.89 17.33 -10.09
N SER A 257 -6.92 18.64 -9.87
CA SER A 257 -7.49 19.62 -10.79
C SER A 257 -6.68 19.70 -12.11
N LYS A 258 -7.26 20.28 -13.15
CA LYS A 258 -6.57 20.48 -14.44
C LYS A 258 -5.26 21.26 -14.28
N ILE A 259 -5.27 22.35 -13.49
CA ILE A 259 -4.08 23.17 -13.22
C ILE A 259 -3.00 22.34 -12.51
N GLN A 260 -3.39 21.53 -11.53
CA GLN A 260 -2.46 20.65 -10.83
C GLN A 260 -1.91 19.55 -11.74
N LEU A 261 -2.71 19.02 -12.69
CA LEU A 261 -2.23 18.05 -13.69
C LEU A 261 -1.22 18.66 -14.65
N GLU A 262 -1.32 19.94 -14.96
CA GLU A 262 -0.33 20.68 -15.75
C GLU A 262 1.00 20.83 -15.00
N GLN A 263 0.93 21.10 -13.70
CA GLN A 263 2.11 21.20 -12.82
C GLN A 263 2.71 19.83 -12.52
N TYR A 264 1.90 18.84 -12.21
CA TYR A 264 2.29 17.48 -11.87
C TYR A 264 1.99 16.50 -13.00
N LYS A 265 2.69 16.67 -14.12
CA LYS A 265 2.42 16.00 -15.43
C LYS A 265 2.48 14.46 -15.37
N HIS A 266 3.08 13.90 -14.33
CA HIS A 266 3.19 12.46 -14.16
C HIS A 266 2.25 11.89 -13.10
N SER A 267 1.23 12.64 -12.65
CA SER A 267 0.17 12.09 -11.79
C SER A 267 -0.49 10.88 -12.45
N GLY A 268 -0.65 9.81 -11.68
CA GLY A 268 -1.13 8.51 -12.17
C GLY A 268 -0.07 7.67 -12.89
N SER A 269 1.20 8.10 -12.92
CA SER A 269 2.34 7.26 -13.28
C SER A 269 2.91 6.60 -12.03
N SER A 270 3.73 5.57 -12.23
CA SER A 270 4.54 4.98 -11.17
C SER A 270 6.02 5.30 -11.41
N PHE A 271 6.83 5.20 -10.36
CA PHE A 271 8.24 5.59 -10.41
C PHE A 271 9.11 4.51 -9.78
N ILE A 272 10.31 4.32 -10.32
CA ILE A 272 11.36 3.51 -9.69
C ILE A 272 12.56 4.41 -9.46
N ILE A 273 13.08 4.40 -8.21
CA ILE A 273 14.19 5.25 -7.81
C ILE A 273 15.19 4.49 -6.95
N LYS A 274 16.49 4.71 -7.18
CA LYS A 274 17.54 4.19 -6.32
C LYS A 274 17.72 5.12 -5.12
N THR A 275 17.55 4.61 -3.90
CA THR A 275 17.54 5.42 -2.68
C THR A 275 18.84 5.37 -1.89
N GLY A 276 19.74 4.43 -2.18
CA GLY A 276 20.91 4.13 -1.32
C GLY A 276 20.57 3.29 -0.07
N PHE A 277 19.31 2.89 0.07
CA PHE A 277 18.80 2.00 1.11
C PHE A 277 18.26 0.72 0.48
N SER A 278 18.18 -0.35 1.26
CA SER A 278 17.54 -1.59 0.86
C SER A 278 16.37 -1.90 1.77
N GLY A 279 15.26 -2.36 1.19
CA GLY A 279 14.04 -2.69 1.91
C GLY A 279 14.12 -3.97 2.71
N LEU A 280 13.08 -4.21 3.50
CA LEU A 280 12.79 -5.51 4.08
C LEU A 280 11.92 -6.31 3.11
N GLN A 281 12.23 -7.59 2.94
CA GLN A 281 11.43 -8.48 2.10
C GLN A 281 10.05 -8.68 2.74
N ILE A 282 9.00 -8.36 1.99
CA ILE A 282 7.63 -8.76 2.35
C ILE A 282 7.44 -10.21 1.86
N PRO A 283 7.02 -11.14 2.72
CA PRO A 283 6.86 -12.53 2.33
C PRO A 283 5.62 -12.73 1.44
N TYR A 284 5.60 -13.83 0.70
CA TYR A 284 4.35 -14.36 0.15
C TYR A 284 3.52 -14.98 1.27
N SER A 285 2.21 -14.99 1.12
CA SER A 285 1.35 -15.71 2.04
C SER A 285 1.30 -17.20 1.72
N SER A 286 1.54 -18.05 2.72
CA SER A 286 1.34 -19.50 2.63
C SER A 286 -0.10 -19.91 3.00
N LEU A 287 -1.05 -18.98 2.95
CA LEU A 287 -2.45 -19.25 3.26
C LEU A 287 -2.97 -20.39 2.38
N LYS A 288 -3.41 -21.47 3.01
CA LYS A 288 -4.06 -22.59 2.30
C LYS A 288 -5.49 -22.16 1.96
N LEU A 289 -5.77 -22.12 0.66
CA LEU A 289 -7.05 -21.70 0.09
C LEU A 289 -8.06 -22.85 0.05
#